data_b42c6f67d014db2d1aa3df88857875bd
#
_entry.id   b42c6f67d014db2d1aa3df88857875bd
#
_cell.length_a   1.000
_cell.length_b   1.000
_cell.length_c   1.000
_cell.angle_alpha   90.00
_cell.angle_beta   90.00
_cell.angle_gamma   90.00
#
_symmetry.space_group_name_H-M   'P 1'
#
loop_
_entity.id
_entity.type
_entity.pdbx_description
1 polymer ?
#
loop_
_entity_poly.entity_id
_entity_poly.type
_entity_poly.pdbx_seq_one_letter_code
_entity_poly.pdbx_strand_id
1 'polypeptide(L)'
;MKYTAKRTLCALLALVFVCGLAACGGAKAVDPATCTYDEMVEYLTAQGYISKDAAPVDMLTTEGYLTDNTGGEIPFAPFADKAQDYDGLWLMWWDAAAPSEAYTNCFQNLAMNGGTIVYMGGAAVLETAAYNGSFAIAFGDGYARKDAATADFKALSGK
;
A
#
# COMPACT_ATOMS: atom_id res chain seq x y z
N MET A 1 46.01 12.31 26.02
CA MET A 1 45.67 11.40 24.90
C MET A 1 44.31 10.69 25.05
N LYS A 2 43.31 11.25 25.77
CA LYS A 2 41.96 10.58 25.92
C LYS A 2 40.83 11.20 25.08
N TYR A 3 41.08 12.30 24.38
CA TYR A 3 40.05 13.02 23.61
C TYR A 3 39.98 12.64 22.13
N THR A 4 41.02 12.07 21.56
CA THR A 4 41.06 11.65 20.13
C THR A 4 40.27 10.37 19.88
N ALA A 5 40.25 9.45 20.84
CA ALA A 5 39.52 8.17 20.66
C ALA A 5 37.99 8.34 20.62
N LYS A 6 37.42 9.30 21.35
CA LYS A 6 35.98 9.57 21.36
C LYS A 6 35.48 10.21 20.04
N ARG A 7 36.30 11.08 19.44
CA ARG A 7 35.96 11.73 18.17
C ARG A 7 36.01 10.72 16.98
N THR A 8 36.98 9.81 17.00
CA THR A 8 37.09 8.76 15.97
C THR A 8 35.94 7.75 16.07
N LEU A 9 35.48 7.41 17.27
CA LEU A 9 34.37 6.49 17.47
C LEU A 9 33.05 7.10 17.00
N CYS A 10 32.79 8.39 17.28
CA CYS A 10 31.60 9.09 16.77
C CYS A 10 31.59 9.25 15.25
N ALA A 11 32.76 9.48 14.63
CA ALA A 11 32.87 9.57 13.18
C ALA A 11 32.65 8.20 12.51
N LEU A 12 33.14 7.11 13.10
CA LEU A 12 32.91 5.76 12.61
C LEU A 12 31.43 5.34 12.76
N LEU A 13 30.77 5.69 13.86
CA LEU A 13 29.34 5.44 14.05
C LEU A 13 28.48 6.25 13.07
N ALA A 14 28.83 7.50 12.79
CA ALA A 14 28.13 8.31 11.79
C ALA A 14 28.34 7.77 10.37
N LEU A 15 29.54 7.26 10.05
CA LEU A 15 29.83 6.65 8.74
C LEU A 15 29.05 5.33 8.53
N VAL A 16 28.91 4.52 9.57
CA VAL A 16 28.10 3.27 9.50
C VAL A 16 26.61 3.60 9.32
N PHE A 17 26.10 4.69 9.93
CA PHE A 17 24.71 5.11 9.72
C PHE A 17 24.46 5.64 8.30
N VAL A 18 25.42 6.35 7.71
CA VAL A 18 25.31 6.84 6.31
C VAL A 18 25.46 5.70 5.29
N CYS A 19 26.29 4.70 5.57
CA CYS A 19 26.43 3.53 4.69
C CYS A 19 25.22 2.56 4.82
N GLY A 20 24.54 2.55 5.96
CA GLY A 20 23.31 1.76 6.16
C GLY A 20 22.11 2.27 5.33
N LEU A 21 22.07 3.55 5.01
CA LEU A 21 21.05 4.15 4.14
C LEU A 21 21.36 4.01 2.64
N ALA A 22 22.62 3.71 2.26
CA ALA A 22 23.03 3.52 0.87
C ALA A 22 22.94 2.05 0.39
N ALA A 23 22.62 1.10 1.28
CA ALA A 23 22.49 -0.32 0.94
C ALA A 23 21.05 -0.72 0.57
N CYS A 24 20.11 0.21 0.58
CA CYS A 24 18.79 -0.01 -0.06
C CYS A 24 18.99 0.20 -1.56
N GLY A 25 19.06 -0.88 -2.34
CA GLY A 25 19.17 -0.84 -3.80
C GLY A 25 18.14 0.15 -4.33
N GLY A 26 18.61 1.20 -4.99
CA GLY A 26 17.83 2.37 -5.36
C GLY A 26 16.66 2.02 -6.27
N ALA A 27 15.53 1.66 -5.66
CA ALA A 27 14.27 1.60 -6.39
C ALA A 27 14.03 2.98 -7.01
N LYS A 28 13.73 3.01 -8.29
CA LYS A 28 13.31 4.25 -8.95
C LYS A 28 12.09 4.77 -8.20
N ALA A 29 12.15 6.01 -7.73
CA ALA A 29 10.99 6.63 -7.11
C ALA A 29 9.82 6.64 -8.10
N VAL A 30 8.64 6.25 -7.64
CA VAL A 30 7.40 6.25 -8.42
C VAL A 30 6.49 7.37 -7.93
N ASP A 31 5.71 7.93 -8.83
CA ASP A 31 4.64 8.87 -8.51
C ASP A 31 3.32 8.09 -8.41
N PRO A 32 2.72 7.96 -7.21
CA PRO A 32 1.49 7.18 -7.03
C PRO A 32 0.28 7.73 -7.80
N ALA A 33 0.34 8.99 -8.25
CA ALA A 33 -0.73 9.59 -9.03
C ALA A 33 -0.71 9.19 -10.51
N THR A 34 0.46 8.74 -11.02
CA THR A 34 0.66 8.51 -12.46
C THR A 34 1.31 7.18 -12.81
N CYS A 35 1.93 6.50 -11.86
CA CYS A 35 2.56 5.21 -12.13
C CYS A 35 1.50 4.12 -12.36
N THR A 36 1.90 3.11 -13.10
CA THR A 36 1.10 1.90 -13.30
C THR A 36 1.10 1.02 -12.05
N TYR A 37 0.15 0.08 -12.00
CA TYR A 37 0.10 -0.91 -10.93
C TYR A 37 1.40 -1.71 -10.82
N ASP A 38 1.93 -2.14 -11.96
CA ASP A 38 3.14 -2.97 -12.00
C ASP A 38 4.39 -2.19 -11.56
N GLU A 39 4.51 -0.91 -11.92
CA GLU A 39 5.60 -0.04 -11.41
C GLU A 39 5.53 0.14 -9.88
N MET A 40 4.34 0.23 -9.30
CA MET A 40 4.18 0.27 -7.85
C MET A 40 4.59 -1.07 -7.21
N VAL A 41 4.22 -2.20 -7.80
CA VAL A 41 4.64 -3.55 -7.34
C VAL A 41 6.16 -3.67 -7.41
N GLU A 42 6.80 -3.24 -8.50
CA GLU A 42 8.26 -3.24 -8.64
C GLU A 42 8.93 -2.37 -7.55
N TYR A 43 8.40 -1.18 -7.30
CA TYR A 43 8.87 -0.31 -6.24
C TYR A 43 8.78 -0.98 -4.86
N LEU A 44 7.61 -1.50 -4.48
CA LEU A 44 7.40 -2.15 -3.19
C LEU A 44 8.27 -3.41 -3.04
N THR A 45 8.51 -4.14 -4.13
CA THR A 45 9.40 -5.30 -4.17
C THR A 45 10.86 -4.87 -3.97
N ALA A 46 11.30 -3.82 -4.63
CA ALA A 46 12.66 -3.30 -4.49
C ALA A 46 12.93 -2.73 -3.09
N GLN A 47 11.90 -2.19 -2.41
CA GLN A 47 11.96 -1.81 -0.98
C GLN A 47 11.88 -3.01 -0.04
N GLY A 48 11.62 -4.21 -0.56
CA GLY A 48 11.48 -5.44 0.21
C GLY A 48 10.17 -5.51 1.01
N TYR A 49 9.16 -4.73 0.64
CA TYR A 49 7.80 -4.84 1.21
C TYR A 49 7.02 -5.97 0.59
N ILE A 50 7.24 -6.27 -0.68
CA ILE A 50 6.76 -7.46 -1.37
C ILE A 50 7.93 -8.40 -1.57
N SER A 51 7.76 -9.69 -1.25
CA SER A 51 8.76 -10.71 -1.56
C SER A 51 8.88 -10.88 -3.09
N LYS A 52 10.11 -11.11 -3.59
CA LYS A 52 10.32 -11.39 -5.02
C LYS A 52 9.61 -12.67 -5.48
N ASP A 53 9.37 -13.57 -4.56
CA ASP A 53 8.74 -14.86 -4.83
C ASP A 53 7.25 -14.87 -4.42
N ALA A 54 6.70 -13.73 -3.98
CA ALA A 54 5.30 -13.63 -3.62
C ALA A 54 4.42 -13.86 -4.84
N ALA A 55 3.51 -14.82 -4.75
CA ALA A 55 2.46 -15.03 -5.73
C ALA A 55 1.25 -14.16 -5.37
N PRO A 56 0.85 -13.21 -6.22
CA PRO A 56 -0.30 -12.37 -5.92
C PRO A 56 -1.60 -13.18 -5.88
N VAL A 57 -2.42 -12.92 -4.87
CA VAL A 57 -3.76 -13.46 -4.76
C VAL A 57 -4.77 -12.36 -5.06
N ASP A 58 -5.64 -12.57 -6.02
CA ASP A 58 -6.70 -11.60 -6.34
C ASP A 58 -7.68 -11.47 -5.16
N MET A 59 -7.97 -10.24 -4.79
CA MET A 59 -8.88 -9.91 -3.69
C MET A 59 -10.27 -9.48 -4.17
N LEU A 60 -10.46 -9.31 -5.49
CA LEU A 60 -11.73 -8.87 -6.04
C LEU A 60 -12.66 -10.05 -6.27
N THR A 61 -13.78 -10.05 -5.57
CA THR A 61 -14.87 -11.00 -5.77
C THR A 61 -16.04 -10.30 -6.44
N THR A 62 -16.47 -10.80 -7.58
CA THR A 62 -17.60 -10.27 -8.36
C THR A 62 -18.74 -11.28 -8.50
N GLU A 63 -18.57 -12.47 -7.93
CA GLU A 63 -19.57 -13.55 -7.97
C GLU A 63 -20.15 -13.77 -6.57
N GLY A 64 -21.47 -13.92 -6.50
CA GLY A 64 -22.16 -14.13 -5.25
C GLY A 64 -22.84 -12.88 -4.69
N TYR A 65 -23.31 -12.98 -3.44
CA TYR A 65 -24.02 -11.91 -2.74
C TYR A 65 -23.85 -12.04 -1.24
N LEU A 66 -24.03 -10.91 -0.53
CA LEU A 66 -24.30 -10.91 0.90
C LEU A 66 -25.82 -10.89 1.11
N THR A 67 -26.29 -11.51 2.19
CA THR A 67 -27.67 -11.38 2.62
C THR A 67 -27.75 -10.28 3.68
N ASP A 68 -28.58 -9.27 3.44
CA ASP A 68 -28.84 -8.23 4.43
C ASP A 68 -29.72 -8.73 5.60
N ASN A 69 -29.91 -7.88 6.60
CA ASN A 69 -30.68 -8.22 7.79
C ASN A 69 -32.22 -8.37 7.55
N THR A 70 -32.68 -8.06 6.33
CA THR A 70 -34.06 -8.24 5.90
C THR A 70 -34.25 -9.44 4.99
N GLY A 71 -33.17 -10.17 4.67
CA GLY A 71 -33.14 -11.30 3.72
C GLY A 71 -32.96 -10.86 2.27
N GLY A 72 -32.68 -9.60 2.00
CA GLY A 72 -32.36 -9.09 0.67
C GLY A 72 -30.95 -9.49 0.24
N GLU A 73 -30.75 -9.72 -1.07
CA GLU A 73 -29.45 -10.04 -1.64
C GLU A 73 -28.73 -8.77 -2.10
N ILE A 74 -27.49 -8.58 -1.63
CA ILE A 74 -26.59 -7.52 -2.07
C ILE A 74 -25.50 -8.19 -2.89
N PRO A 75 -25.47 -8.03 -4.23
CA PRO A 75 -24.46 -8.65 -5.08
C PRO A 75 -23.08 -8.12 -4.75
N PHE A 76 -22.08 -8.96 -4.87
CA PHE A 76 -20.69 -8.53 -4.75
C PHE A 76 -20.34 -7.54 -5.85
N ALA A 77 -19.65 -6.48 -5.48
CA ALA A 77 -19.13 -5.47 -6.39
C ALA A 77 -17.65 -5.22 -6.06
N PRO A 78 -16.81 -4.98 -7.07
CA PRO A 78 -15.41 -4.69 -6.84
C PRO A 78 -15.27 -3.37 -6.09
N PHE A 79 -14.35 -3.36 -5.13
CA PHE A 79 -14.02 -2.15 -4.34
C PHE A 79 -12.82 -1.39 -4.91
N ALA A 80 -12.12 -1.95 -5.89
CA ALA A 80 -10.99 -1.37 -6.60
C ALA A 80 -11.00 -1.86 -8.06
N ASP A 81 -10.22 -1.24 -8.94
CA ASP A 81 -10.02 -1.73 -10.31
C ASP A 81 -9.01 -2.89 -10.33
N LYS A 82 -8.06 -2.89 -9.39
CA LYS A 82 -7.16 -4.00 -9.11
C LYS A 82 -6.84 -4.04 -7.63
N ALA A 83 -6.90 -5.22 -7.03
CA ALA A 83 -6.54 -5.46 -5.65
C ALA A 83 -5.91 -6.84 -5.49
N GLN A 84 -4.71 -6.90 -4.95
CA GLN A 84 -3.99 -8.15 -4.77
C GLN A 84 -3.33 -8.21 -3.38
N ASP A 85 -3.33 -9.41 -2.80
CA ASP A 85 -2.60 -9.75 -1.58
C ASP A 85 -1.24 -10.35 -1.96
N TYR A 86 -0.18 -9.76 -1.43
CA TYR A 86 1.21 -10.19 -1.55
C TYR A 86 1.73 -10.63 -0.19
N ASP A 87 1.38 -11.85 0.23
CA ASP A 87 1.79 -12.42 1.53
C ASP A 87 1.47 -11.51 2.73
N GLY A 88 0.27 -10.90 2.71
CA GLY A 88 -0.23 -10.04 3.77
C GLY A 88 -0.01 -8.53 3.55
N LEU A 89 0.62 -8.10 2.46
CA LEU A 89 0.52 -6.73 1.97
C LEU A 89 -0.56 -6.67 0.90
N TRP A 90 -1.63 -5.94 1.16
CA TRP A 90 -2.73 -5.73 0.24
C TRP A 90 -2.52 -4.43 -0.51
N LEU A 91 -2.41 -4.51 -1.84
CA LEU A 91 -2.25 -3.37 -2.73
C LEU A 91 -3.51 -3.18 -3.56
N MET A 92 -4.12 -2.01 -3.46
CA MET A 92 -5.32 -1.62 -4.18
C MET A 92 -5.01 -0.44 -5.11
N TRP A 93 -5.63 -0.43 -6.27
CA TRP A 93 -5.44 0.59 -7.28
C TRP A 93 -6.75 0.94 -7.97
N TRP A 94 -6.88 2.21 -8.37
CA TRP A 94 -8.00 2.74 -9.13
C TRP A 94 -7.48 3.54 -10.33
N ASP A 95 -8.07 3.31 -11.50
CA ASP A 95 -7.72 4.03 -12.72
C ASP A 95 -8.41 5.40 -12.75
N ALA A 96 -7.71 6.44 -12.34
CA ALA A 96 -8.22 7.81 -12.39
C ALA A 96 -8.39 8.35 -13.82
N ALA A 97 -7.72 7.76 -14.82
CA ALA A 97 -7.84 8.14 -16.23
C ALA A 97 -9.09 7.54 -16.90
N ALA A 98 -9.54 6.38 -16.41
CA ALA A 98 -10.76 5.72 -16.87
C ALA A 98 -11.63 5.29 -15.67
N PRO A 99 -12.26 6.26 -14.96
CA PRO A 99 -12.95 6.00 -13.70
C PRO A 99 -14.05 4.96 -13.83
N SER A 100 -13.96 3.91 -13.03
CA SER A 100 -14.94 2.84 -12.88
C SER A 100 -16.01 3.18 -11.82
N GLU A 101 -16.96 2.26 -11.62
CA GLU A 101 -17.86 2.32 -10.46
C GLU A 101 -17.09 2.18 -9.13
N ALA A 102 -16.06 1.33 -9.08
CA ALA A 102 -15.22 1.19 -7.89
C ALA A 102 -14.46 2.48 -7.57
N TYR A 103 -13.94 3.18 -8.58
CA TYR A 103 -13.35 4.50 -8.41
C TYR A 103 -14.35 5.49 -7.81
N THR A 104 -15.54 5.59 -8.39
CA THR A 104 -16.56 6.55 -7.97
C THR A 104 -17.12 6.25 -6.58
N ASN A 105 -17.44 4.98 -6.30
CA ASN A 105 -18.13 4.59 -5.08
C ASN A 105 -17.18 4.40 -3.89
N CYS A 106 -15.93 3.99 -4.14
CA CYS A 106 -14.98 3.64 -3.09
C CYS A 106 -13.85 4.68 -2.98
N PHE A 107 -13.10 4.92 -4.06
CA PHE A 107 -11.91 5.74 -3.99
C PHE A 107 -12.21 7.22 -3.73
N GLN A 108 -13.17 7.81 -4.41
CA GLN A 108 -13.54 9.23 -4.20
C GLN A 108 -13.97 9.52 -2.75
N ASN A 109 -14.52 8.52 -2.07
CA ASN A 109 -14.98 8.65 -0.69
C ASN A 109 -13.92 8.27 0.35
N LEU A 110 -12.77 7.73 -0.09
CA LEU A 110 -11.75 7.19 0.82
C LEU A 110 -11.23 8.24 1.81
N ALA A 111 -10.92 9.45 1.34
CA ALA A 111 -10.45 10.54 2.19
C ALA A 111 -11.53 11.01 3.19
N MET A 112 -12.79 11.09 2.77
CA MET A 112 -13.91 11.48 3.64
C MET A 112 -14.21 10.42 4.70
N ASN A 113 -13.95 9.15 4.37
CA ASN A 113 -14.15 8.02 5.28
C ASN A 113 -12.90 7.73 6.14
N GLY A 114 -11.95 8.66 6.23
CA GLY A 114 -10.75 8.50 7.07
C GLY A 114 -9.80 7.38 6.65
N GLY A 115 -9.81 7.02 5.35
CA GLY A 115 -9.02 5.91 4.83
C GLY A 115 -9.76 4.57 4.84
N THR A 116 -11.07 4.56 5.08
CA THR A 116 -11.88 3.34 5.05
C THR A 116 -12.61 3.22 3.71
N ILE A 117 -12.41 2.10 3.02
CA ILE A 117 -13.18 1.73 1.85
C ILE A 117 -14.54 1.20 2.33
N VAL A 118 -15.60 1.86 1.89
CA VAL A 118 -16.98 1.44 2.17
C VAL A 118 -17.60 1.02 0.84
N TYR A 119 -18.03 -0.21 0.73
CA TYR A 119 -18.54 -0.76 -0.53
C TYR A 119 -19.79 -1.63 -0.32
N MET A 120 -20.40 -2.08 -1.40
CA MET A 120 -21.66 -2.86 -1.36
C MET A 120 -22.76 -2.14 -0.56
N GLY A 121 -22.94 -0.83 -0.83
CA GLY A 121 -23.99 -0.04 -0.14
C GLY A 121 -23.77 0.13 1.36
N GLY A 122 -22.52 -0.03 1.85
CA GLY A 122 -22.18 0.02 3.26
C GLY A 122 -22.21 -1.33 3.98
N ALA A 123 -22.52 -2.41 3.27
CA ALA A 123 -22.55 -3.76 3.85
C ALA A 123 -21.15 -4.32 4.14
N ALA A 124 -20.11 -3.78 3.50
CA ALA A 124 -18.73 -4.18 3.70
C ALA A 124 -17.81 -2.98 3.85
N VAL A 125 -16.79 -3.13 4.69
CA VAL A 125 -15.78 -2.12 4.97
C VAL A 125 -14.39 -2.74 4.97
N LEU A 126 -13.39 -1.97 4.50
CA LEU A 126 -11.98 -2.35 4.53
C LEU A 126 -11.16 -1.13 4.97
N GLU A 127 -10.48 -1.25 6.10
CA GLU A 127 -9.60 -0.20 6.60
C GLU A 127 -8.27 -0.23 5.87
N THR A 128 -7.85 0.91 5.31
CA THR A 128 -6.53 1.04 4.72
C THR A 128 -5.53 1.57 5.74
N ALA A 129 -4.27 1.15 5.64
CA ALA A 129 -3.17 1.70 6.44
C ALA A 129 -2.69 3.05 5.88
N ALA A 130 -2.76 3.20 4.56
CA ALA A 130 -2.46 4.43 3.85
C ALA A 130 -3.09 4.43 2.46
N TYR A 131 -3.35 5.63 1.93
CA TYR A 131 -3.66 5.86 0.53
C TYR A 131 -2.81 7.02 0.01
N ASN A 132 -2.42 6.96 -1.28
CA ASN A 132 -1.59 7.96 -1.93
C ASN A 132 -1.75 7.87 -3.45
N GLY A 133 -2.02 8.99 -4.12
CA GLY A 133 -2.33 9.02 -5.54
C GLY A 133 -3.52 8.12 -5.87
N SER A 134 -3.34 7.18 -6.79
CA SER A 134 -4.35 6.21 -7.22
C SER A 134 -4.29 4.87 -6.46
N PHE A 135 -3.56 4.82 -5.35
CA PHE A 135 -3.31 3.57 -4.61
C PHE A 135 -3.70 3.66 -3.14
N ALA A 136 -4.01 2.50 -2.58
CA ALA A 136 -4.06 2.29 -1.14
C ALA A 136 -3.38 0.97 -0.75
N ILE A 137 -2.87 0.92 0.48
CA ILE A 137 -2.33 -0.29 1.08
C ILE A 137 -3.06 -0.63 2.38
N ALA A 138 -3.21 -1.91 2.63
CA ALA A 138 -3.63 -2.46 3.90
C ALA A 138 -2.78 -3.70 4.22
N PHE A 139 -2.98 -4.28 5.40
CA PHE A 139 -2.18 -5.41 5.82
C PHE A 139 -3.05 -6.48 6.47
N GLY A 140 -2.78 -7.72 6.12
CA GLY A 140 -3.27 -8.88 6.85
C GLY A 140 -2.59 -9.04 8.21
N ASP A 141 -3.16 -9.91 9.04
CA ASP A 141 -2.61 -10.22 10.35
C ASP A 141 -1.19 -10.79 10.24
N GLY A 142 -0.29 -10.28 11.08
CA GLY A 142 1.08 -10.77 11.15
C GLY A 142 2.06 -10.18 10.13
N TYR A 143 1.66 -9.27 9.25
CA TYR A 143 2.61 -8.61 8.37
C TYR A 143 3.61 -7.75 9.17
N ALA A 144 4.89 -8.15 9.13
CA ALA A 144 5.91 -7.65 10.07
C ALA A 144 6.37 -6.21 9.79
N ARG A 145 6.26 -5.72 8.53
CA ARG A 145 6.82 -4.43 8.09
C ARG A 145 5.78 -3.33 7.90
N LYS A 146 4.59 -3.47 8.47
CA LYS A 146 3.45 -2.57 8.24
C LYS A 146 3.77 -1.09 8.51
N ASP A 147 4.45 -0.77 9.61
CA ASP A 147 4.73 0.62 9.99
C ASP A 147 5.73 1.28 9.02
N ALA A 148 6.79 0.55 8.63
CA ALA A 148 7.77 1.03 7.67
C ALA A 148 7.15 1.19 6.27
N ALA A 149 6.40 0.19 5.80
CA ALA A 149 5.71 0.25 4.51
C ALA A 149 4.70 1.41 4.46
N THR A 150 3.95 1.62 5.56
CA THR A 150 3.00 2.74 5.65
C THR A 150 3.70 4.09 5.58
N ALA A 151 4.82 4.25 6.30
CA ALA A 151 5.58 5.51 6.32
C ALA A 151 6.17 5.82 4.95
N ASP A 152 6.82 4.85 4.32
CA ASP A 152 7.44 5.01 2.98
C ASP A 152 6.38 5.26 1.91
N PHE A 153 5.26 4.54 1.95
CA PHE A 153 4.17 4.72 1.01
C PHE A 153 3.54 6.12 1.10
N LYS A 154 3.32 6.65 2.31
CA LYS A 154 2.83 8.02 2.53
C LYS A 154 3.82 9.08 2.07
N ALA A 155 5.12 8.79 2.12
CA ALA A 155 6.18 9.71 1.71
C ALA A 155 6.40 9.76 0.18
N LEU A 156 5.79 8.85 -0.59
CA LEU A 156 5.86 8.89 -2.04
C LEU A 156 5.23 10.18 -2.56
N SER A 157 5.95 10.87 -3.42
CA SER A 157 5.46 12.05 -4.13
C SER A 157 6.08 12.08 -5.52
N GLY A 158 5.31 12.53 -6.49
CA GLY A 158 5.84 12.86 -7.81
C GLY A 158 6.94 13.93 -7.68
N LYS A 159 8.04 13.72 -8.35
CA LYS A 159 9.13 14.71 -8.48
C LYS A 159 8.96 15.49 -9.76
#